data_6e9b4b8c00d75d4acd022475cfa30e9c
#
_entry.id   6e9b4b8c00d75d4acd022475cfa30e9c
#
_cell.length_a   1.000
_cell.length_b   1.000
_cell.length_c   1.000
_cell.angle_alpha   90.00
_cell.angle_beta   90.00
_cell.angle_gamma   90.00
#
_symmetry.space_group_name_H-M   'P 1'
#
loop_
_entity.id
_entity.type
_entity.pdbx_description
1 polymer ?
#
loop_
_entity_poly.entity_id
_entity_poly.type
_entity_poly.pdbx_seq_one_letter_code
_entity_poly.pdbx_strand_id
1 'polypeptide(L)'
;MCAIKIFAAEYRYICGRYFQMMTRTRIYGLLIALAVLISCGRSDKECVFVPDVQEKVDVPWLSLSDSLVSISSKAELVHLLTRHPVLRDNFFNRPAYPNDSVFINELYRRFTNPYLDTQRMDVRRVFGDEQELHRQFNDAFSNLRYYYPDARIPRIVTVVSGLETDLFTTDSVIYIGLDYYLGPGARFRPNIYQYMLRLYSPHTIVPAVMLLKGISDDFNHTNPEDKTVLADMIAYGKAYYFAKHMVPCVPDSVLIGYTAEEIEGSRQNAHLIWYRLVEDQVLYATSHLVKQKYLDPRPKTIEVGEKCPGRIGQWVGWEIVKSYMKRHPETTLPQLMQMKNADQLFKQSGYRPVK
;
A
#
# COMPACT_ATOMS: atom_id res chain seq x y z
N MET A 1 -15.15 15.85 84.72
CA MET A 1 -15.12 14.64 83.90
C MET A 1 -15.98 14.69 82.61
N CYS A 2 -16.53 15.87 82.20
CA CYS A 2 -17.41 15.96 81.05
C CYS A 2 -16.74 16.53 79.77
N ALA A 3 -15.62 17.24 79.87
CA ALA A 3 -14.99 17.90 78.74
C ALA A 3 -14.16 16.96 77.80
N ILE A 4 -13.65 15.84 78.37
CA ILE A 4 -12.81 14.89 77.57
C ILE A 4 -13.60 14.00 76.61
N LYS A 5 -14.90 13.77 76.91
CA LYS A 5 -15.76 12.94 76.01
C LYS A 5 -16.21 13.67 74.74
N ILE A 6 -16.33 14.99 74.74
CA ILE A 6 -16.75 15.79 73.59
C ILE A 6 -15.60 15.89 72.56
N PHE A 7 -14.36 16.04 72.99
CA PHE A 7 -13.23 16.07 72.10
C PHE A 7 -12.95 14.74 71.36
N ALA A 8 -13.23 13.63 72.02
CA ALA A 8 -13.05 12.31 71.41
C ALA A 8 -14.13 11.96 70.36
N ALA A 9 -15.34 12.53 70.47
CA ALA A 9 -16.41 12.34 69.49
C ALA A 9 -16.18 13.16 68.21
N GLU A 10 -15.75 14.40 68.33
CA GLU A 10 -15.39 15.25 67.18
C GLU A 10 -14.18 14.73 66.41
N TYR A 11 -13.15 14.22 67.11
CA TYR A 11 -11.98 13.65 66.45
C TYR A 11 -12.32 12.37 65.62
N ARG A 12 -13.25 11.54 66.09
CA ARG A 12 -13.73 10.38 65.33
C ARG A 12 -14.57 10.79 64.11
N TYR A 13 -15.32 11.85 64.19
CA TYR A 13 -16.14 12.34 63.10
C TYR A 13 -15.30 12.98 61.96
N ILE A 14 -14.30 13.72 62.34
CA ILE A 14 -13.37 14.34 61.38
C ILE A 14 -12.45 13.28 60.75
N CYS A 15 -11.95 12.34 61.49
CA CYS A 15 -11.10 11.25 60.98
C CYS A 15 -11.87 10.30 60.06
N GLY A 16 -13.16 10.01 60.34
CA GLY A 16 -14.04 9.20 59.48
C GLY A 16 -14.38 9.87 58.16
N ARG A 17 -14.59 11.19 58.15
CA ARG A 17 -14.80 11.98 56.92
C ARG A 17 -13.55 12.07 56.05
N TYR A 18 -12.37 12.25 56.66
CA TYR A 18 -11.12 12.26 55.92
C TYR A 18 -10.80 10.89 55.31
N PHE A 19 -11.09 9.80 56.01
CA PHE A 19 -10.88 8.44 55.50
C PHE A 19 -11.86 8.10 54.36
N GLN A 20 -13.11 8.53 54.42
CA GLN A 20 -14.07 8.38 53.30
C GLN A 20 -13.75 9.25 52.13
N MET A 21 -13.17 10.44 52.34
CA MET A 21 -12.77 11.33 51.23
C MET A 21 -11.50 10.80 50.54
N MET A 22 -10.53 10.25 51.28
CA MET A 22 -9.33 9.61 50.68
C MET A 22 -9.64 8.31 49.92
N THR A 23 -10.61 7.52 50.37
CA THR A 23 -11.03 6.31 49.65
C THR A 23 -11.79 6.66 48.39
N ARG A 24 -12.66 7.67 48.39
CA ARG A 24 -13.36 8.15 47.17
C ARG A 24 -12.38 8.73 46.14
N THR A 25 -11.41 9.57 46.52
CA THR A 25 -10.40 10.10 45.60
C THR A 25 -9.50 9.02 45.02
N ARG A 26 -9.16 7.98 45.77
CA ARG A 26 -8.39 6.82 45.28
C ARG A 26 -9.20 6.00 44.28
N ILE A 27 -10.51 5.79 44.52
CA ILE A 27 -11.41 5.07 43.60
C ILE A 27 -11.61 5.87 42.30
N TYR A 28 -11.81 7.20 42.38
CA TYR A 28 -11.91 8.04 41.19
C TYR A 28 -10.56 8.12 40.42
N GLY A 29 -9.46 8.16 41.09
CA GLY A 29 -8.13 8.09 40.47
C GLY A 29 -7.91 6.75 39.77
N LEU A 30 -8.36 5.64 40.34
CA LEU A 30 -8.24 4.31 39.76
C LEU A 30 -9.18 4.13 38.53
N LEU A 31 -10.41 4.69 38.62
CA LEU A 31 -11.36 4.69 37.52
C LEU A 31 -10.90 5.57 36.34
N ILE A 32 -10.29 6.72 36.61
CA ILE A 32 -9.71 7.57 35.56
C ILE A 32 -8.49 6.88 34.94
N ALA A 33 -7.62 6.26 35.75
CA ALA A 33 -6.48 5.48 35.24
C ALA A 33 -6.95 4.27 34.39
N LEU A 34 -8.03 3.58 34.78
CA LEU A 34 -8.61 2.48 34.02
C LEU A 34 -9.26 2.97 32.73
N ALA A 35 -9.92 4.14 32.72
CA ALA A 35 -10.49 4.75 31.53
C ALA A 35 -9.40 5.20 30.52
N VAL A 36 -8.24 5.68 31.01
CA VAL A 36 -7.10 6.03 30.14
C VAL A 36 -6.45 4.77 29.54
N LEU A 37 -6.44 3.65 30.25
CA LEU A 37 -5.91 2.38 29.73
C LEU A 37 -6.83 1.75 28.66
N ILE A 38 -8.13 2.04 28.67
CA ILE A 38 -9.07 1.57 27.65
C ILE A 38 -9.03 2.46 26.39
N SER A 39 -8.51 3.70 26.49
CA SER A 39 -8.37 4.63 25.36
C SER A 39 -7.11 4.39 24.52
N CYS A 40 -6.18 3.54 24.95
CA CYS A 40 -5.00 3.19 24.15
C CYS A 40 -5.28 1.98 23.27
N GLY A 41 -5.51 2.20 21.97
CA GLY A 41 -5.25 1.21 20.95
C GLY A 41 -6.43 0.52 20.30
N ARG A 42 -7.47 1.24 19.89
CA ARG A 42 -8.19 0.86 18.67
C ARG A 42 -7.63 1.68 17.51
N SER A 43 -6.52 1.25 16.95
CA SER A 43 -6.33 1.43 15.52
C SER A 43 -7.35 0.48 14.89
N ASP A 44 -8.59 0.92 14.73
CA ASP A 44 -9.54 0.23 13.90
C ASP A 44 -8.91 0.19 12.51
N LYS A 45 -8.33 -0.96 12.16
CA LYS A 45 -8.09 -1.31 10.77
C LYS A 45 -9.47 -1.43 10.18
N GLU A 46 -10.00 -0.32 9.72
CA GLU A 46 -11.33 -0.27 9.12
C GLU A 46 -11.26 -1.05 7.83
N CYS A 47 -11.58 -2.34 7.92
CA CYS A 47 -11.73 -3.19 6.74
C CYS A 47 -13.00 -2.75 6.03
N VAL A 48 -12.85 -2.15 4.86
CA VAL A 48 -13.94 -1.68 4.02
C VAL A 48 -14.13 -2.66 2.86
N PHE A 49 -15.38 -3.02 2.53
CA PHE A 49 -15.69 -3.89 1.39
C PHE A 49 -15.18 -5.33 1.51
N VAL A 50 -15.21 -5.91 2.71
CA VAL A 50 -14.83 -7.32 2.89
C VAL A 50 -15.89 -8.22 2.24
N PRO A 51 -15.56 -8.93 1.15
CA PRO A 51 -16.51 -9.83 0.51
C PRO A 51 -16.67 -11.12 1.33
N ASP A 52 -17.85 -11.74 1.23
CA ASP A 52 -18.10 -13.08 1.78
C ASP A 52 -17.58 -14.14 0.81
N VAL A 53 -16.29 -14.41 0.88
CA VAL A 53 -15.61 -15.36 0.00
C VAL A 53 -15.84 -16.78 0.49
N GLN A 54 -16.58 -17.59 -0.27
CA GLN A 54 -16.91 -18.99 0.05
C GLN A 54 -15.74 -19.94 -0.27
N GLU A 55 -15.03 -19.71 -1.36
CA GLU A 55 -13.89 -20.52 -1.78
C GLU A 55 -12.61 -19.70 -1.79
N LYS A 56 -11.62 -20.12 -0.99
CA LYS A 56 -10.31 -19.50 -0.98
C LYS A 56 -9.46 -20.01 -2.13
N VAL A 57 -8.78 -19.07 -2.78
CA VAL A 57 -7.79 -19.36 -3.81
C VAL A 57 -6.48 -19.77 -3.13
N ASP A 58 -5.89 -20.87 -3.58
CA ASP A 58 -4.50 -21.21 -3.26
C ASP A 58 -3.62 -20.81 -4.44
N VAL A 59 -2.87 -19.73 -4.24
CA VAL A 59 -2.01 -19.13 -5.29
C VAL A 59 -0.78 -20.01 -5.49
N PRO A 60 -0.49 -20.49 -6.73
CA PRO A 60 0.72 -21.25 -6.98
C PRO A 60 1.98 -20.46 -6.60
N TRP A 61 2.81 -21.03 -5.72
CA TRP A 61 3.97 -20.39 -5.13
C TRP A 61 5.28 -21.08 -5.48
N LEU A 62 6.34 -20.32 -5.74
CA LEU A 62 7.69 -20.81 -5.96
C LEU A 62 8.71 -19.84 -5.39
N SER A 63 9.51 -20.25 -4.42
CA SER A 63 10.67 -19.45 -3.98
C SER A 63 11.93 -19.90 -4.72
N LEU A 64 12.59 -18.96 -5.39
CA LEU A 64 13.89 -19.12 -6.04
C LEU A 64 15.01 -18.41 -5.29
N SER A 65 14.73 -17.82 -4.14
CA SER A 65 15.69 -17.02 -3.36
C SER A 65 16.94 -17.81 -3.01
N ASP A 66 16.79 -19.02 -2.48
CA ASP A 66 17.93 -19.88 -2.15
C ASP A 66 18.62 -20.41 -3.42
N SER A 67 17.86 -20.76 -4.46
CA SER A 67 18.42 -21.32 -5.71
C SER A 67 19.32 -20.33 -6.44
N LEU A 68 19.00 -19.03 -6.43
CA LEU A 68 19.83 -18.00 -7.06
C LEU A 68 21.11 -17.71 -6.27
N VAL A 69 21.01 -17.66 -4.94
CA VAL A 69 22.17 -17.36 -4.09
C VAL A 69 23.13 -18.54 -3.97
N SER A 70 22.65 -19.79 -4.16
CA SER A 70 23.49 -20.99 -4.12
C SER A 70 24.19 -21.34 -5.43
N ILE A 71 24.04 -20.52 -6.48
CA ILE A 71 24.68 -20.72 -7.78
C ILE A 71 26.20 -20.72 -7.62
N SER A 72 26.86 -21.83 -8.02
CA SER A 72 28.28 -22.03 -7.93
C SER A 72 29.01 -21.97 -9.29
N SER A 73 28.26 -22.03 -10.40
CA SER A 73 28.81 -21.99 -11.75
C SER A 73 27.89 -21.21 -12.74
N LYS A 74 28.50 -20.69 -13.81
CA LYS A 74 27.75 -20.09 -14.91
C LYS A 74 26.81 -21.09 -15.60
N ALA A 75 27.21 -22.38 -15.66
CA ALA A 75 26.38 -23.42 -16.24
C ALA A 75 25.07 -23.62 -15.43
N GLU A 76 25.16 -23.64 -14.11
CA GLU A 76 23.97 -23.70 -13.23
C GLU A 76 23.07 -22.48 -13.42
N LEU A 77 23.65 -21.27 -13.51
CA LEU A 77 22.89 -20.05 -13.78
C LEU A 77 22.14 -20.14 -15.12
N VAL A 78 22.85 -20.55 -16.20
CA VAL A 78 22.23 -20.73 -17.53
C VAL A 78 21.11 -21.77 -17.46
N HIS A 79 21.34 -22.89 -16.79
CA HIS A 79 20.32 -23.94 -16.63
C HIS A 79 19.08 -23.42 -15.88
N LEU A 80 19.25 -22.67 -14.79
CA LEU A 80 18.13 -22.03 -14.06
C LEU A 80 17.37 -21.05 -14.95
N LEU A 81 18.06 -20.13 -15.62
CA LEU A 81 17.45 -19.11 -16.47
C LEU A 81 16.76 -19.72 -17.70
N THR A 82 17.22 -20.84 -18.23
CA THR A 82 16.57 -21.57 -19.33
C THR A 82 15.22 -22.14 -18.89
N ARG A 83 15.10 -22.58 -17.64
CA ARG A 83 13.82 -23.06 -17.08
C ARG A 83 12.86 -21.94 -16.71
N HIS A 84 13.35 -20.71 -16.57
CA HIS A 84 12.58 -19.53 -16.20
C HIS A 84 12.78 -18.40 -17.22
N PRO A 85 12.26 -18.54 -18.47
CA PRO A 85 12.53 -17.56 -19.52
C PRO A 85 12.00 -16.15 -19.19
N VAL A 86 10.83 -16.03 -18.55
CA VAL A 86 10.28 -14.72 -18.13
C VAL A 86 11.18 -14.06 -17.07
N LEU A 87 11.77 -14.84 -16.15
CA LEU A 87 12.76 -14.33 -15.20
C LEU A 87 13.98 -13.76 -15.93
N ARG A 88 14.50 -14.53 -16.92
CA ARG A 88 15.65 -14.13 -17.74
C ARG A 88 15.39 -12.87 -18.55
N ASP A 89 14.31 -12.91 -19.36
CA ASP A 89 14.08 -11.94 -20.42
C ASP A 89 13.44 -10.65 -19.93
N ASN A 90 12.58 -10.74 -18.92
CA ASN A 90 11.80 -9.61 -18.45
C ASN A 90 12.27 -9.11 -17.07
N PHE A 91 12.36 -9.99 -16.07
CA PHE A 91 12.73 -9.57 -14.72
C PHE A 91 14.21 -9.14 -14.65
N PHE A 92 15.14 -9.92 -15.24
CA PHE A 92 16.55 -9.54 -15.34
C PHE A 92 16.90 -8.81 -16.64
N ASN A 93 15.89 -8.49 -17.45
CA ASN A 93 16.00 -7.64 -18.64
C ASN A 93 17.14 -8.06 -19.59
N ARG A 94 17.21 -9.37 -19.96
CA ARG A 94 18.21 -9.88 -20.91
C ARG A 94 18.35 -9.02 -22.19
N PRO A 95 17.27 -8.47 -22.79
CA PRO A 95 17.36 -7.65 -23.98
C PRO A 95 18.20 -6.38 -23.84
N ALA A 96 18.41 -5.86 -22.63
CA ALA A 96 19.25 -4.69 -22.38
C ALA A 96 20.77 -4.97 -22.52
N TYR A 97 21.16 -6.23 -22.64
CA TYR A 97 22.55 -6.65 -22.75
C TYR A 97 22.92 -7.00 -24.19
N PRO A 98 24.15 -6.66 -24.66
CA PRO A 98 24.56 -6.83 -26.05
C PRO A 98 24.58 -8.29 -26.51
N ASN A 99 24.86 -9.24 -25.59
CA ASN A 99 24.85 -10.67 -25.85
C ASN A 99 24.72 -11.49 -24.55
N ASP A 100 24.48 -12.81 -24.68
CA ASP A 100 24.31 -13.71 -23.55
C ASP A 100 25.54 -13.81 -22.65
N SER A 101 26.74 -13.75 -23.24
CA SER A 101 27.98 -13.85 -22.46
C SER A 101 28.12 -12.69 -21.48
N VAL A 102 27.83 -11.46 -21.92
CA VAL A 102 27.87 -10.28 -21.05
C VAL A 102 26.78 -10.39 -19.96
N PHE A 103 25.57 -10.73 -20.35
CA PHE A 103 24.46 -10.93 -19.42
C PHE A 103 24.76 -11.96 -18.33
N ILE A 104 25.20 -13.16 -18.73
CA ILE A 104 25.52 -14.24 -17.78
C ILE A 104 26.70 -13.86 -16.89
N ASN A 105 27.73 -13.20 -17.42
CA ASN A 105 28.87 -12.75 -16.63
C ASN A 105 28.44 -11.73 -15.55
N GLU A 106 27.58 -10.77 -15.89
CA GLU A 106 27.09 -9.78 -14.94
C GLU A 106 26.22 -10.40 -13.86
N LEU A 107 25.26 -11.27 -14.22
CA LEU A 107 24.44 -11.96 -13.25
C LEU A 107 25.25 -12.90 -12.37
N TYR A 108 26.19 -13.66 -12.95
CA TYR A 108 27.05 -14.57 -12.19
C TYR A 108 27.90 -13.81 -11.17
N ARG A 109 28.51 -12.68 -11.58
CA ARG A 109 29.26 -11.81 -10.65
C ARG A 109 28.39 -11.29 -9.52
N ARG A 110 27.10 -10.95 -9.79
CA ARG A 110 26.13 -10.51 -8.81
C ARG A 110 25.80 -11.63 -7.83
N PHE A 111 25.42 -12.81 -8.32
CA PHE A 111 25.00 -13.91 -7.48
C PHE A 111 26.13 -14.59 -6.71
N THR A 112 27.38 -14.40 -7.13
CA THR A 112 28.58 -14.85 -6.38
C THR A 112 29.18 -13.76 -5.48
N ASN A 113 28.53 -12.59 -5.37
CA ASN A 113 28.97 -11.53 -4.46
C ASN A 113 28.69 -11.94 -3.00
N PRO A 114 29.69 -11.93 -2.09
CA PRO A 114 29.52 -12.29 -0.69
C PRO A 114 28.41 -11.52 0.06
N TYR A 115 28.14 -10.29 -0.35
CA TYR A 115 27.05 -9.49 0.26
C TYR A 115 25.66 -10.02 -0.05
N LEU A 116 25.47 -10.80 -1.12
CA LEU A 116 24.18 -11.36 -1.47
C LEU A 116 23.72 -12.40 -0.44
N ASP A 117 24.64 -13.17 0.12
CA ASP A 117 24.31 -14.10 1.20
C ASP A 117 23.79 -13.35 2.44
N THR A 118 24.38 -12.19 2.75
CA THR A 118 23.88 -11.32 3.83
C THR A 118 22.48 -10.78 3.51
N GLN A 119 22.21 -10.38 2.27
CA GLN A 119 20.86 -9.94 1.85
C GLN A 119 19.84 -11.08 1.98
N ARG A 120 20.21 -12.30 1.57
CA ARG A 120 19.36 -13.49 1.74
C ARG A 120 19.01 -13.75 3.22
N MET A 121 20.00 -13.61 4.12
CA MET A 121 19.75 -13.74 5.56
C MET A 121 18.80 -12.64 6.07
N ASP A 122 18.95 -11.41 5.58
CA ASP A 122 18.04 -10.31 5.92
C ASP A 122 16.62 -10.58 5.38
N VAL A 123 16.47 -11.09 4.16
CA VAL A 123 15.19 -11.55 3.58
C VAL A 123 14.56 -12.64 4.45
N ARG A 124 15.30 -13.68 4.81
CA ARG A 124 14.80 -14.74 5.70
C ARG A 124 14.35 -14.24 7.07
N ARG A 125 15.07 -13.28 7.65
CA ARG A 125 14.67 -12.69 8.92
C ARG A 125 13.35 -11.91 8.82
N VAL A 126 13.08 -11.26 7.70
CA VAL A 126 11.88 -10.43 7.49
C VAL A 126 10.69 -11.27 7.02
N PHE A 127 10.90 -12.19 6.09
CA PHE A 127 9.81 -12.94 5.44
C PHE A 127 9.67 -14.39 5.96
N GLY A 128 10.64 -14.88 6.75
CA GLY A 128 10.63 -16.24 7.29
C GLY A 128 10.62 -17.28 6.18
N ASP A 129 9.60 -18.14 6.19
CA ASP A 129 9.29 -19.14 5.17
C ASP A 129 8.31 -18.63 4.09
N GLU A 130 8.06 -17.35 4.06
CA GLU A 130 7.16 -16.66 3.13
C GLU A 130 5.66 -17.02 3.29
N GLN A 131 5.26 -17.85 4.26
CA GLN A 131 3.87 -18.30 4.42
C GLN A 131 2.90 -17.14 4.68
N GLU A 132 3.31 -16.15 5.46
CA GLU A 132 2.44 -14.98 5.73
C GLU A 132 2.22 -14.16 4.45
N LEU A 133 3.25 -13.96 3.64
CA LEU A 133 3.11 -13.27 2.35
C LEU A 133 2.21 -14.09 1.40
N HIS A 134 2.42 -15.42 1.34
CA HIS A 134 1.58 -16.32 0.55
C HIS A 134 0.10 -16.25 0.99
N ARG A 135 -0.15 -16.29 2.30
CA ARG A 135 -1.52 -16.12 2.85
C ARG A 135 -2.16 -14.80 2.41
N GLN A 136 -1.43 -13.70 2.47
CA GLN A 136 -1.92 -12.39 2.02
C GLN A 136 -2.27 -12.38 0.52
N PHE A 137 -1.48 -13.04 -0.31
CA PHE A 137 -1.80 -13.23 -1.73
C PHE A 137 -3.03 -14.11 -1.92
N ASN A 138 -3.17 -15.21 -1.16
CA ASN A 138 -4.36 -16.06 -1.20
C ASN A 138 -5.62 -15.26 -0.87
N ASP A 139 -5.59 -14.44 0.16
CA ASP A 139 -6.72 -13.59 0.54
C ASP A 139 -7.03 -12.55 -0.57
N ALA A 140 -6.02 -11.87 -1.13
CA ALA A 140 -6.22 -10.87 -2.16
C ALA A 140 -6.74 -11.45 -3.48
N PHE A 141 -6.23 -12.62 -3.91
CA PHE A 141 -6.71 -13.29 -5.12
C PHE A 141 -8.07 -13.99 -4.92
N SER A 142 -8.40 -14.38 -3.69
CA SER A 142 -9.75 -14.82 -3.35
C SER A 142 -10.76 -13.68 -3.51
N ASN A 143 -10.41 -12.48 -3.03
CA ASN A 143 -11.22 -11.29 -3.25
C ASN A 143 -11.34 -10.95 -4.75
N LEU A 144 -10.25 -11.08 -5.52
CA LEU A 144 -10.30 -10.90 -6.97
C LEU A 144 -11.28 -11.86 -7.64
N ARG A 145 -11.25 -13.15 -7.29
CA ARG A 145 -12.17 -14.17 -7.82
C ARG A 145 -13.62 -13.92 -7.45
N TYR A 146 -13.88 -13.35 -6.29
CA TYR A 146 -15.24 -12.95 -5.89
C TYR A 146 -15.83 -11.91 -6.85
N TYR A 147 -15.05 -10.88 -7.24
CA TYR A 147 -15.52 -9.84 -8.15
C TYR A 147 -15.40 -10.22 -9.63
N TYR A 148 -14.44 -11.08 -9.95
CA TYR A 148 -14.11 -11.51 -11.32
C TYR A 148 -13.89 -13.04 -11.33
N PRO A 149 -14.98 -13.85 -11.43
CA PRO A 149 -14.90 -15.31 -11.31
C PRO A 149 -13.95 -15.96 -12.31
N ASP A 150 -13.82 -15.38 -13.51
CA ASP A 150 -12.96 -15.89 -14.58
C ASP A 150 -11.53 -15.35 -14.54
N ALA A 151 -11.19 -14.53 -13.53
CA ALA A 151 -9.85 -13.97 -13.43
C ALA A 151 -8.78 -15.05 -13.31
N ARG A 152 -7.74 -14.96 -14.15
CA ARG A 152 -6.60 -15.87 -14.09
C ARG A 152 -5.77 -15.59 -12.84
N ILE A 153 -5.39 -16.65 -12.14
CA ILE A 153 -4.52 -16.59 -10.96
C ILE A 153 -3.09 -16.87 -11.41
N PRO A 154 -2.17 -15.88 -11.33
CA PRO A 154 -0.77 -16.07 -11.70
C PRO A 154 -0.02 -16.89 -10.65
N ARG A 155 1.07 -17.52 -11.07
CA ARG A 155 2.06 -18.06 -10.11
C ARG A 155 2.86 -16.90 -9.51
N ILE A 156 3.08 -16.91 -8.21
CA ILE A 156 4.02 -16.01 -7.54
C ILE A 156 5.39 -16.68 -7.48
N VAL A 157 6.42 -15.93 -7.87
CA VAL A 157 7.81 -16.40 -7.80
C VAL A 157 8.61 -15.35 -7.04
N THR A 158 9.18 -15.74 -5.90
CA THR A 158 10.02 -14.86 -5.08
C THR A 158 11.49 -15.11 -5.36
N VAL A 159 12.27 -14.03 -5.35
CA VAL A 159 13.72 -14.08 -5.59
C VAL A 159 14.45 -13.11 -4.67
N VAL A 160 15.75 -13.36 -4.45
CA VAL A 160 16.71 -12.35 -4.00
C VAL A 160 17.47 -11.89 -5.24
N SER A 161 17.17 -10.67 -5.68
CA SER A 161 17.62 -10.15 -6.98
C SER A 161 18.99 -9.46 -6.94
N GLY A 162 19.51 -9.16 -5.76
CA GLY A 162 20.66 -8.26 -5.57
C GLY A 162 20.30 -6.80 -5.79
N LEU A 163 19.06 -6.40 -5.46
CA LEU A 163 18.48 -5.07 -5.64
C LEU A 163 18.46 -4.61 -7.12
N GLU A 164 18.22 -5.54 -8.04
CA GLU A 164 18.15 -5.23 -9.48
C GLU A 164 16.73 -4.86 -9.91
N THR A 165 15.75 -5.66 -9.49
CA THR A 165 14.35 -5.50 -9.90
C THR A 165 13.45 -5.82 -8.71
N ASP A 166 12.47 -4.96 -8.47
CA ASP A 166 11.51 -5.11 -7.38
C ASP A 166 10.36 -6.05 -7.72
N LEU A 167 9.71 -5.82 -8.87
CA LEU A 167 8.46 -6.48 -9.23
C LEU A 167 8.30 -6.54 -10.75
N PHE A 168 7.87 -7.69 -11.26
CA PHE A 168 7.45 -7.86 -12.65
C PHE A 168 6.20 -8.72 -12.72
N THR A 169 5.17 -8.27 -13.43
CA THR A 169 3.87 -8.93 -13.49
C THR A 169 3.45 -9.26 -14.91
N THR A 170 2.89 -10.47 -15.08
CA THR A 170 2.14 -10.89 -16.26
C THR A 170 0.84 -11.54 -15.81
N ASP A 171 0.02 -11.99 -16.75
CA ASP A 171 -1.20 -12.76 -16.43
C ASP A 171 -0.92 -14.13 -15.83
N SER A 172 0.25 -14.70 -16.09
CA SER A 172 0.61 -16.08 -15.71
C SER A 172 1.62 -16.17 -14.57
N VAL A 173 2.44 -15.14 -14.38
CA VAL A 173 3.49 -15.14 -13.35
C VAL A 173 3.78 -13.73 -12.84
N ILE A 174 4.06 -13.64 -11.54
CA ILE A 174 4.52 -12.43 -10.86
C ILE A 174 5.85 -12.77 -10.20
N TYR A 175 6.92 -12.06 -10.56
CA TYR A 175 8.22 -12.14 -9.92
C TYR A 175 8.37 -11.01 -8.91
N ILE A 176 8.86 -11.33 -7.71
CA ILE A 176 9.04 -10.39 -6.60
C ILE A 176 10.46 -10.48 -6.07
N GLY A 177 11.24 -9.39 -6.20
CA GLY A 177 12.54 -9.22 -5.56
C GLY A 177 12.40 -8.88 -4.09
N LEU A 178 12.35 -9.87 -3.20
CA LEU A 178 12.08 -9.66 -1.76
C LEU A 178 13.10 -8.75 -1.09
N ASP A 179 14.33 -8.72 -1.58
CA ASP A 179 15.39 -7.85 -1.10
C ASP A 179 15.12 -6.34 -1.30
N TYR A 180 14.25 -5.98 -2.23
CA TYR A 180 13.73 -4.62 -2.35
C TYR A 180 12.83 -4.20 -1.18
N TYR A 181 12.09 -5.15 -0.59
CA TYR A 181 10.99 -4.87 0.33
C TYR A 181 11.36 -5.05 1.81
N LEU A 182 12.63 -4.94 2.16
CA LEU A 182 13.11 -5.07 3.55
C LEU A 182 12.77 -3.85 4.42
N GLY A 183 12.24 -2.78 3.83
CA GLY A 183 11.86 -1.55 4.52
C GLY A 183 12.96 -0.47 4.56
N PRO A 184 12.60 0.77 4.91
CA PRO A 184 13.50 1.93 4.84
C PRO A 184 14.68 1.87 5.82
N GLY A 185 14.58 1.05 6.87
CA GLY A 185 15.64 0.82 7.85
C GLY A 185 16.61 -0.31 7.50
N ALA A 186 16.44 -0.99 6.35
CA ALA A 186 17.28 -2.11 5.96
C ALA A 186 18.74 -1.70 5.72
N ARG A 187 19.67 -2.63 5.98
CA ARG A 187 21.11 -2.45 5.73
C ARG A 187 21.40 -2.21 4.24
N PHE A 188 20.80 -3.03 3.39
CA PHE A 188 20.84 -2.89 1.94
C PHE A 188 19.50 -2.36 1.45
N ARG A 189 19.54 -1.32 0.64
CA ARG A 189 18.34 -0.63 0.15
C ARG A 189 18.51 -0.34 -1.32
N PRO A 190 17.42 -0.33 -2.10
CA PRO A 190 17.48 0.09 -3.49
C PRO A 190 17.98 1.53 -3.60
N ASN A 191 18.72 1.82 -4.67
CA ASN A 191 19.25 3.16 -4.98
C ASN A 191 18.16 4.04 -5.60
N ILE A 192 17.22 4.47 -4.76
CA ILE A 192 16.09 5.32 -5.12
C ILE A 192 15.96 6.50 -4.16
N TYR A 193 15.14 7.47 -4.51
CA TYR A 193 14.91 8.63 -3.64
C TYR A 193 14.35 8.24 -2.28
N GLN A 194 14.82 8.91 -1.23
CA GLN A 194 14.44 8.62 0.17
C GLN A 194 12.92 8.59 0.39
N TYR A 195 12.17 9.51 -0.24
CA TYR A 195 10.71 9.56 -0.11
C TYR A 195 9.99 8.36 -0.73
N MET A 196 10.64 7.63 -1.64
CA MET A 196 10.11 6.41 -2.26
C MET A 196 10.37 5.15 -1.45
N LEU A 197 11.38 5.13 -0.57
CA LEU A 197 11.75 3.93 0.19
C LEU A 197 10.59 3.37 1.03
N ARG A 198 9.64 4.20 1.43
CA ARG A 198 8.44 3.77 2.17
C ARG A 198 7.52 2.84 1.35
N LEU A 199 7.62 2.86 0.02
CA LEU A 199 6.88 1.96 -0.87
C LEU A 199 7.46 0.54 -0.88
N TYR A 200 8.65 0.35 -0.32
CA TYR A 200 9.40 -0.88 -0.34
C TYR A 200 9.52 -1.50 1.06
N SER A 201 8.38 -1.94 1.56
CA SER A 201 8.22 -2.63 2.85
C SER A 201 7.40 -3.91 2.67
N PRO A 202 7.52 -4.91 3.55
CA PRO A 202 6.79 -6.18 3.39
C PRO A 202 5.28 -6.00 3.20
N HIS A 203 4.67 -5.08 3.94
CA HIS A 203 3.23 -4.82 3.90
C HIS A 203 2.75 -4.06 2.65
N THR A 204 3.67 -3.59 1.78
CA THR A 204 3.32 -2.89 0.54
C THR A 204 3.32 -3.80 -0.69
N ILE A 205 3.86 -5.03 -0.61
CA ILE A 205 4.00 -5.94 -1.76
C ILE A 205 2.62 -6.27 -2.36
N VAL A 206 1.73 -6.86 -1.56
CA VAL A 206 0.40 -7.28 -2.06
C VAL A 206 -0.43 -6.08 -2.53
N PRO A 207 -0.51 -4.96 -1.80
CA PRO A 207 -1.14 -3.73 -2.27
C PRO A 207 -0.59 -3.23 -3.62
N ALA A 208 0.74 -3.24 -3.81
CA ALA A 208 1.37 -2.81 -5.06
C ALA A 208 0.98 -3.72 -6.24
N VAL A 209 0.98 -5.04 -6.04
CA VAL A 209 0.54 -6.00 -7.06
C VAL A 209 -0.92 -5.79 -7.42
N MET A 210 -1.80 -5.59 -6.44
CA MET A 210 -3.23 -5.36 -6.70
C MET A 210 -3.47 -3.99 -7.37
N LEU A 211 -2.68 -2.98 -7.05
CA LEU A 211 -2.73 -1.69 -7.74
C LEU A 211 -2.29 -1.82 -9.20
N LEU A 212 -1.21 -2.54 -9.50
CA LEU A 212 -0.77 -2.80 -10.87
C LEU A 212 -1.82 -3.55 -11.68
N LYS A 213 -2.49 -4.55 -11.08
CA LYS A 213 -3.64 -5.20 -11.73
C LYS A 213 -4.79 -4.21 -11.96
N GLY A 214 -5.09 -3.37 -10.98
CA GLY A 214 -6.11 -2.32 -11.10
C GLY A 214 -5.79 -1.23 -12.12
N ILE A 215 -4.53 -1.08 -12.54
CA ILE A 215 -4.11 -0.16 -13.61
C ILE A 215 -4.18 -0.85 -14.98
N SER A 216 -4.01 -2.18 -15.04
CA SER A 216 -3.93 -2.90 -16.31
C SER A 216 -5.22 -2.80 -17.13
N ASP A 217 -5.07 -2.82 -18.45
CA ASP A 217 -6.20 -2.77 -19.40
C ASP A 217 -7.14 -3.99 -19.30
N ASP A 218 -6.70 -5.08 -18.66
CA ASP A 218 -7.53 -6.25 -18.39
C ASP A 218 -8.71 -5.92 -17.48
N PHE A 219 -8.52 -4.97 -16.56
CA PHE A 219 -9.55 -4.57 -15.59
C PHE A 219 -10.02 -3.13 -15.79
N ASN A 220 -9.10 -2.21 -16.09
CA ASN A 220 -9.35 -0.77 -16.08
C ASN A 220 -9.52 -0.20 -17.49
N HIS A 221 -10.74 -0.20 -17.96
CA HIS A 221 -11.04 0.35 -19.28
C HIS A 221 -11.01 1.88 -19.25
N THR A 222 -10.24 2.47 -20.14
CA THR A 222 -10.10 3.92 -20.30
C THR A 222 -10.42 4.33 -21.75
N ASN A 223 -10.62 5.61 -22.00
CA ASN A 223 -10.68 6.14 -23.36
C ASN A 223 -9.27 6.57 -23.80
N PRO A 224 -8.60 5.88 -24.74
CA PRO A 224 -7.24 6.19 -25.14
C PRO A 224 -7.12 7.54 -25.87
N GLU A 225 -8.21 8.13 -26.34
CA GLU A 225 -8.23 9.44 -27.00
C GLU A 225 -8.31 10.60 -26.00
N ASP A 226 -8.76 10.34 -24.77
CA ASP A 226 -8.81 11.34 -23.72
C ASP A 226 -7.45 11.45 -23.03
N LYS A 227 -6.68 12.47 -23.38
CA LYS A 227 -5.34 12.74 -22.85
C LYS A 227 -5.33 13.75 -21.70
N THR A 228 -6.47 14.07 -21.13
CA THR A 228 -6.58 15.06 -20.04
C THR A 228 -5.99 14.52 -18.73
N VAL A 229 -5.56 15.42 -17.85
CA VAL A 229 -5.17 15.08 -16.47
C VAL A 229 -6.33 14.42 -15.73
N LEU A 230 -7.58 14.87 -15.97
CA LEU A 230 -8.78 14.28 -15.36
C LEU A 230 -8.93 12.80 -15.75
N ALA A 231 -8.68 12.45 -17.01
CA ALA A 231 -8.74 11.05 -17.46
C ALA A 231 -7.74 10.17 -16.70
N ASP A 232 -6.50 10.64 -16.53
CA ASP A 232 -5.49 9.92 -15.76
C ASP A 232 -5.85 9.87 -14.25
N MET A 233 -6.34 10.97 -13.67
CA MET A 233 -6.81 11.01 -12.28
C MET A 233 -7.90 9.95 -12.03
N ILE A 234 -8.87 9.83 -12.93
CA ILE A 234 -9.95 8.84 -12.83
C ILE A 234 -9.42 7.43 -13.03
N ALA A 235 -8.52 7.21 -13.98
CA ALA A 235 -7.88 5.91 -14.22
C ALA A 235 -7.15 5.41 -12.96
N TYR A 236 -6.31 6.26 -12.33
CA TYR A 236 -5.68 5.95 -11.06
C TYR A 236 -6.70 5.79 -9.92
N GLY A 237 -7.73 6.64 -9.88
CA GLY A 237 -8.79 6.56 -8.87
C GLY A 237 -9.52 5.22 -8.90
N LYS A 238 -9.87 4.72 -10.08
CA LYS A 238 -10.45 3.38 -10.28
C LYS A 238 -9.48 2.29 -9.83
N ALA A 239 -8.18 2.41 -10.17
CA ALA A 239 -7.17 1.45 -9.77
C ALA A 239 -7.00 1.36 -8.24
N TYR A 240 -6.96 2.48 -7.52
CA TYR A 240 -6.95 2.49 -6.05
C TYR A 240 -8.24 1.91 -5.46
N TYR A 241 -9.37 2.23 -6.04
CA TYR A 241 -10.66 1.69 -5.60
C TYR A 241 -10.71 0.17 -5.79
N PHE A 242 -10.25 -0.33 -6.93
CA PHE A 242 -10.07 -1.75 -7.20
C PHE A 242 -9.12 -2.39 -6.19
N ALA A 243 -7.91 -1.86 -6.01
CA ALA A 243 -6.93 -2.41 -5.08
C ALA A 243 -7.47 -2.48 -3.65
N LYS A 244 -8.23 -1.45 -3.22
CA LYS A 244 -8.88 -1.45 -1.89
C LYS A 244 -9.86 -2.60 -1.70
N HIS A 245 -10.56 -3.03 -2.75
CA HIS A 245 -11.44 -4.21 -2.70
C HIS A 245 -10.66 -5.52 -2.63
N MET A 246 -9.46 -5.56 -3.22
CA MET A 246 -8.60 -6.76 -3.16
C MET A 246 -7.91 -6.90 -1.80
N VAL A 247 -7.58 -5.77 -1.16
CA VAL A 247 -6.90 -5.71 0.15
C VAL A 247 -7.67 -4.80 1.13
N PRO A 248 -8.88 -5.18 1.54
CA PRO A 248 -9.84 -4.30 2.22
C PRO A 248 -9.35 -3.74 3.55
N CYS A 249 -8.48 -4.46 4.26
CA CYS A 249 -7.95 -4.07 5.58
C CYS A 249 -6.66 -3.25 5.48
N VAL A 250 -6.13 -3.02 4.28
CA VAL A 250 -4.93 -2.18 4.11
C VAL A 250 -5.32 -0.71 4.21
N PRO A 251 -4.63 0.10 5.03
CA PRO A 251 -4.90 1.53 5.12
C PRO A 251 -4.74 2.25 3.78
N ASP A 252 -5.57 3.27 3.53
CA ASP A 252 -5.50 4.09 2.32
C ASP A 252 -4.10 4.73 2.15
N SER A 253 -3.46 5.12 3.26
CA SER A 253 -2.10 5.66 3.25
C SER A 253 -1.07 4.69 2.67
N VAL A 254 -1.19 3.40 2.98
CA VAL A 254 -0.30 2.36 2.45
C VAL A 254 -0.54 2.16 0.94
N LEU A 255 -1.81 2.09 0.51
CA LEU A 255 -2.17 1.93 -0.90
C LEU A 255 -1.60 3.05 -1.77
N ILE A 256 -1.75 4.31 -1.34
CA ILE A 256 -1.24 5.45 -2.09
C ILE A 256 0.24 5.75 -1.80
N GLY A 257 0.82 5.13 -0.75
CA GLY A 257 2.19 5.37 -0.31
C GLY A 257 2.37 6.74 0.34
N TYR A 258 1.40 7.19 1.12
CA TYR A 258 1.46 8.40 1.94
C TYR A 258 1.81 8.05 3.39
N THR A 259 2.27 9.02 4.18
CA THR A 259 2.28 8.90 5.64
C THR A 259 0.86 9.12 6.19
N ALA A 260 0.67 8.77 7.48
CA ALA A 260 -0.59 9.06 8.16
C ALA A 260 -0.91 10.56 8.18
N GLU A 261 0.11 11.41 8.37
CA GLU A 261 -0.03 12.87 8.35
C GLU A 261 -0.34 13.39 6.94
N GLU A 262 0.26 12.82 5.91
CA GLU A 262 0.02 13.21 4.52
C GLU A 262 -1.41 12.88 4.07
N ILE A 263 -1.95 11.70 4.42
CA ILE A 263 -3.32 11.33 4.06
C ILE A 263 -4.33 12.17 4.84
N GLU A 264 -4.12 12.38 6.13
CA GLU A 264 -4.99 13.18 6.97
C GLU A 264 -4.95 14.67 6.57
N GLY A 265 -3.75 15.20 6.34
CA GLY A 265 -3.58 16.57 5.83
C GLY A 265 -4.25 16.79 4.48
N SER A 266 -4.21 15.78 3.58
CA SER A 266 -4.91 15.86 2.29
C SER A 266 -6.42 15.87 2.48
N ARG A 267 -6.98 15.07 3.39
CA ARG A 267 -8.42 15.06 3.70
C ARG A 267 -8.88 16.39 4.28
N GLN A 268 -8.16 16.93 5.27
CA GLN A 268 -8.51 18.20 5.93
C GLN A 268 -8.44 19.40 4.97
N ASN A 269 -7.54 19.35 3.98
CA ASN A 269 -7.32 20.42 3.02
C ASN A 269 -7.89 20.11 1.62
N ALA A 270 -8.78 19.14 1.50
CA ALA A 270 -9.35 18.70 0.21
C ALA A 270 -9.93 19.88 -0.60
N HIS A 271 -10.59 20.82 0.06
CA HIS A 271 -11.17 22.02 -0.58
C HIS A 271 -10.10 22.96 -1.16
N LEU A 272 -8.94 23.12 -0.48
CA LEU A 272 -7.83 23.95 -0.98
C LEU A 272 -7.12 23.24 -2.15
N ILE A 273 -6.90 21.95 -2.04
CA ILE A 273 -6.33 21.13 -3.11
C ILE A 273 -7.20 21.23 -4.36
N TRP A 274 -8.51 21.06 -4.20
CA TRP A 274 -9.47 21.15 -5.28
C TRP A 274 -9.49 22.56 -5.91
N TYR A 275 -9.55 23.59 -5.08
CA TYR A 275 -9.51 24.98 -5.54
C TYR A 275 -8.30 25.25 -6.43
N ARG A 276 -7.09 24.80 -6.02
CA ARG A 276 -5.87 24.97 -6.82
C ARG A 276 -5.92 24.22 -8.15
N LEU A 277 -6.41 22.98 -8.16
CA LEU A 277 -6.56 22.22 -9.42
C LEU A 277 -7.51 22.91 -10.41
N VAL A 278 -8.56 23.57 -9.92
CA VAL A 278 -9.51 24.31 -10.76
C VAL A 278 -8.94 25.67 -11.18
N GLU A 279 -8.34 26.43 -10.26
CA GLU A 279 -7.73 27.75 -10.52
C GLU A 279 -6.63 27.64 -11.58
N ASP A 280 -5.75 26.64 -11.46
CA ASP A 280 -4.65 26.39 -12.39
C ASP A 280 -5.10 25.64 -13.67
N GLN A 281 -6.39 25.42 -13.86
CA GLN A 281 -7.00 24.72 -15.01
C GLN A 281 -6.39 23.33 -15.29
N VAL A 282 -5.98 22.62 -14.23
CA VAL A 282 -5.26 21.36 -14.31
C VAL A 282 -6.08 20.24 -14.94
N LEU A 283 -7.39 20.16 -14.65
CA LEU A 283 -8.23 19.02 -14.97
C LEU A 283 -8.24 18.66 -16.46
N TYR A 284 -8.35 19.68 -17.31
CA TYR A 284 -8.47 19.50 -18.77
C TYR A 284 -7.13 19.75 -19.50
N ALA A 285 -6.05 19.98 -18.77
CA ALA A 285 -4.72 20.06 -19.36
C ALA A 285 -4.30 18.70 -19.94
N THR A 286 -3.61 18.73 -21.08
CA THR A 286 -3.06 17.54 -21.76
C THR A 286 -1.53 17.51 -21.75
N SER A 287 -0.90 18.58 -21.27
CA SER A 287 0.55 18.72 -21.22
C SER A 287 1.18 17.69 -20.30
N HIS A 288 2.22 17.01 -20.80
CA HIS A 288 3.01 16.06 -20.02
C HIS A 288 3.66 16.71 -18.78
N LEU A 289 4.13 17.95 -18.89
CA LEU A 289 4.69 18.69 -17.75
C LEU A 289 3.66 18.94 -16.64
N VAL A 290 2.39 19.19 -17.00
CA VAL A 290 1.32 19.33 -16.00
C VAL A 290 1.04 17.98 -15.36
N LYS A 291 0.95 16.90 -16.15
CA LYS A 291 0.76 15.54 -15.62
C LYS A 291 1.86 15.17 -14.63
N GLN A 292 3.13 15.39 -14.97
CA GLN A 292 4.26 15.13 -14.06
C GLN A 292 4.13 15.87 -12.72
N LYS A 293 3.64 17.11 -12.72
CA LYS A 293 3.50 17.89 -11.49
C LYS A 293 2.48 17.31 -10.51
N TYR A 294 1.38 16.78 -11.01
CA TYR A 294 0.25 16.36 -10.18
C TYR A 294 0.08 14.86 -10.05
N LEU A 295 0.62 14.06 -10.98
CA LEU A 295 0.40 12.61 -11.03
C LEU A 295 1.66 11.79 -10.74
N ASP A 296 2.86 12.28 -11.07
CA ASP A 296 4.07 11.50 -10.93
C ASP A 296 4.60 11.45 -9.49
N PRO A 297 5.42 10.43 -9.16
CA PRO A 297 6.09 10.37 -7.88
C PRO A 297 7.02 11.57 -7.66
N ARG A 298 6.69 12.36 -6.66
CA ARG A 298 7.44 13.56 -6.22
C ARG A 298 7.42 13.60 -4.69
N PRO A 299 8.42 14.21 -4.05
CA PRO A 299 8.35 14.40 -2.60
C PRO A 299 7.19 15.29 -2.19
N LYS A 300 6.89 16.34 -2.97
CA LYS A 300 5.82 17.31 -2.72
C LYS A 300 5.21 17.84 -4.03
N THR A 301 3.94 18.20 -3.97
CA THR A 301 3.25 19.00 -5.01
C THR A 301 3.25 20.47 -4.59
N ILE A 302 4.37 21.14 -4.83
CA ILE A 302 4.61 22.53 -4.38
C ILE A 302 3.64 23.53 -5.00
N GLU A 303 3.08 23.21 -6.16
CA GLU A 303 2.07 24.00 -6.86
C GLU A 303 0.79 24.15 -6.02
N VAL A 304 0.47 23.17 -5.19
CA VAL A 304 -0.64 23.22 -4.24
C VAL A 304 -0.18 23.77 -2.89
N GLY A 305 1.01 23.38 -2.44
CA GLY A 305 1.58 23.85 -1.18
C GLY A 305 2.74 23.01 -0.70
N GLU A 306 3.60 23.57 0.13
CA GLU A 306 4.84 22.93 0.62
C GLU A 306 4.61 21.63 1.40
N LYS A 307 3.42 21.46 2.01
CA LYS A 307 3.04 20.24 2.75
C LYS A 307 2.24 19.27 1.91
N CYS A 308 1.83 19.65 0.70
CA CYS A 308 1.05 18.78 -0.18
C CYS A 308 1.92 17.62 -0.70
N PRO A 309 1.53 16.35 -0.49
CA PRO A 309 2.32 15.22 -0.96
C PRO A 309 2.33 15.13 -2.49
N GLY A 310 3.33 14.46 -3.05
CA GLY A 310 3.36 14.12 -4.47
C GLY A 310 2.19 13.25 -4.89
N ARG A 311 1.91 13.16 -6.19
CA ARG A 311 0.78 12.39 -6.75
C ARG A 311 -0.60 12.85 -6.23
N ILE A 312 -0.75 14.11 -5.85
CA ILE A 312 -2.00 14.61 -5.27
C ILE A 312 -3.19 14.46 -6.24
N GLY A 313 -2.95 14.54 -7.54
CA GLY A 313 -3.98 14.29 -8.56
C GLY A 313 -4.51 12.87 -8.51
N GLN A 314 -3.65 11.87 -8.26
CA GLN A 314 -4.08 10.48 -8.10
C GLN A 314 -5.00 10.33 -6.86
N TRP A 315 -4.65 10.99 -5.74
CA TRP A 315 -5.50 10.99 -4.54
C TRP A 315 -6.86 11.65 -4.80
N VAL A 316 -6.89 12.81 -5.47
CA VAL A 316 -8.14 13.47 -5.83
C VAL A 316 -8.98 12.60 -6.78
N GLY A 317 -8.35 11.94 -7.76
CA GLY A 317 -9.02 10.97 -8.63
C GLY A 317 -9.68 9.85 -7.84
N TRP A 318 -9.00 9.34 -6.81
CA TRP A 318 -9.56 8.32 -5.92
C TRP A 318 -10.75 8.85 -5.11
N GLU A 319 -10.68 10.07 -4.56
CA GLU A 319 -11.80 10.69 -3.86
C GLU A 319 -13.00 10.96 -4.78
N ILE A 320 -12.75 11.33 -6.05
CA ILE A 320 -13.82 11.44 -7.08
C ILE A 320 -14.52 10.10 -7.29
N VAL A 321 -13.75 9.02 -7.46
CA VAL A 321 -14.30 7.67 -7.65
C VAL A 321 -15.07 7.20 -6.40
N LYS A 322 -14.54 7.43 -5.19
CA LYS A 322 -15.27 7.15 -3.94
C LYS A 322 -16.61 7.93 -3.88
N SER A 323 -16.59 9.21 -4.28
CA SER A 323 -17.79 10.04 -4.32
C SER A 323 -18.82 9.51 -5.33
N TYR A 324 -18.37 9.08 -6.51
CA TYR A 324 -19.21 8.44 -7.52
C TYR A 324 -19.88 7.17 -6.94
N MET A 325 -19.11 6.25 -6.43
CA MET A 325 -19.62 4.98 -5.89
C MET A 325 -20.56 5.17 -4.69
N LYS A 326 -20.31 6.19 -3.87
CA LYS A 326 -21.24 6.55 -2.77
C LYS A 326 -22.60 7.03 -3.27
N ARG A 327 -22.64 7.71 -4.42
CA ARG A 327 -23.89 8.22 -5.02
C ARG A 327 -24.61 7.18 -5.87
N HIS A 328 -23.87 6.19 -6.36
CA HIS A 328 -24.35 5.13 -7.24
C HIS A 328 -24.10 3.75 -6.60
N PRO A 329 -24.77 3.44 -5.46
CA PRO A 329 -24.53 2.20 -4.73
C PRO A 329 -24.92 0.94 -5.52
N GLU A 330 -25.71 1.08 -6.57
CA GLU A 330 -26.07 0.03 -7.50
C GLU A 330 -24.92 -0.37 -8.45
N THR A 331 -23.90 0.50 -8.60
CA THR A 331 -22.77 0.23 -9.50
C THR A 331 -21.82 -0.78 -8.86
N THR A 332 -21.62 -1.92 -9.51
CA THR A 332 -20.64 -2.92 -9.05
C THR A 332 -19.21 -2.53 -9.38
N LEU A 333 -18.23 -3.14 -8.72
CA LEU A 333 -16.82 -2.91 -9.02
C LEU A 333 -16.47 -3.21 -10.50
N PRO A 334 -16.89 -4.34 -11.11
CA PRO A 334 -16.67 -4.57 -12.53
C PRO A 334 -17.31 -3.50 -13.44
N GLN A 335 -18.52 -3.04 -13.13
CA GLN A 335 -19.17 -1.97 -13.88
C GLN A 335 -18.40 -0.64 -13.81
N LEU A 336 -17.93 -0.25 -12.61
CA LEU A 336 -17.08 0.93 -12.44
C LEU A 336 -15.82 0.83 -13.32
N MET A 337 -15.15 -0.33 -13.29
CA MET A 337 -13.90 -0.53 -14.02
C MET A 337 -14.08 -0.51 -15.54
N GLN A 338 -15.28 -0.84 -16.04
CA GLN A 338 -15.66 -0.75 -17.47
C GLN A 338 -15.96 0.68 -17.95
N MET A 339 -16.14 1.65 -17.06
CA MET A 339 -16.47 3.02 -17.43
C MET A 339 -15.28 3.71 -18.09
N LYS A 340 -15.42 4.08 -19.37
CA LYS A 340 -14.36 4.72 -20.17
C LYS A 340 -14.39 6.24 -20.14
N ASN A 341 -15.57 6.84 -19.89
CA ASN A 341 -15.75 8.28 -19.94
C ASN A 341 -15.46 8.94 -18.59
N ALA A 342 -14.25 9.49 -18.45
CA ALA A 342 -13.78 10.12 -17.22
C ALA A 342 -14.59 11.39 -16.87
N ASP A 343 -14.92 12.22 -17.85
CA ASP A 343 -15.67 13.45 -17.62
C ASP A 343 -17.12 13.15 -17.16
N GLN A 344 -17.76 12.13 -17.73
CA GLN A 344 -19.06 11.67 -17.27
C GLN A 344 -19.01 11.16 -15.82
N LEU A 345 -18.04 10.31 -15.49
CA LEU A 345 -17.85 9.79 -14.12
C LEU A 345 -17.62 10.96 -13.14
N PHE A 346 -16.77 11.92 -13.50
CA PHE A 346 -16.51 13.09 -12.69
C PHE A 346 -17.80 13.90 -12.45
N LYS A 347 -18.55 14.24 -13.50
CA LYS A 347 -19.81 15.01 -13.38
C LYS A 347 -20.83 14.28 -12.50
N GLN A 348 -20.99 12.97 -12.67
CA GLN A 348 -21.92 12.14 -11.91
C GLN A 348 -21.44 11.93 -10.45
N SER A 349 -20.15 11.96 -10.20
CA SER A 349 -19.61 11.89 -8.83
C SER A 349 -20.08 13.03 -7.94
N GLY A 350 -20.34 14.19 -8.54
CA GLY A 350 -20.65 15.44 -7.83
C GLY A 350 -19.58 15.81 -6.81
N TYR A 351 -18.33 15.40 -7.01
CA TYR A 351 -17.23 15.70 -6.11
C TYR A 351 -16.98 17.21 -6.05
N ARG A 352 -17.26 17.78 -4.91
CA ARG A 352 -17.03 19.20 -4.57
C ARG A 352 -16.71 19.29 -3.08
N PRO A 353 -15.45 19.14 -2.68
CA PRO A 353 -15.08 19.24 -1.29
C PRO A 353 -15.33 20.68 -0.81
N VAL A 354 -16.12 20.80 0.24
CA VAL A 354 -16.42 22.05 0.93
C VAL A 354 -15.58 22.15 2.21
N LYS A 355 -15.42 23.38 2.71
CA LYS A 355 -14.67 23.66 3.94
C LYS A 355 -15.37 23.09 5.17
#